data_ace3f44077da7a4294b7d236ac3c0286
#
_entry.id   ace3f44077da7a4294b7d236ac3c0286
#
_cell.length_a   1.000
_cell.length_b   1.000
_cell.length_c   1.000
_cell.angle_alpha   90.00
_cell.angle_beta   90.00
_cell.angle_gamma   90.00
#
_symmetry.space_group_name_H-M   'P 1'
#
loop_
_entity.id
_entity.type
_entity.pdbx_description
1 polymer ?
#
loop_
_entity_poly.entity_id
_entity_poly.type
_entity_poly.pdbx_seq_one_letter_code
_entity_poly.pdbx_strand_id
1 'polypeptide(L)'
;MLKAFVFGLIGLGLSVNPSYASNLKIGSWGGNVRSGPSTDYTRIGSLREGDPVVLLEKIKSSGSKLNWFKIAYGKGKVGYQWGGILCGFDKEVNGSFGVCEKDNRSSPRRYRCIDQNQLRSLGAKRDTKITFFVGQTAKDFNVYWIDYNGNEQFYQRLSSGMSWTVDTYPSHPWVVYKLSKSGGETCHSVVRGTKRPSQWLLR
;
A
#
# COMPACT_ATOMS: atom_id res chain seq x y z
N MET A 1 -50.61 -45.33 -32.87
CA MET A 1 -49.20 -45.22 -32.41
C MET A 1 -48.90 -43.75 -32.25
N LEU A 2 -48.92 -43.31 -31.03
CA LEU A 2 -48.73 -41.88 -30.66
C LEU A 2 -47.28 -41.69 -30.15
N LYS A 3 -46.44 -40.93 -30.87
CA LYS A 3 -45.08 -40.63 -30.46
C LYS A 3 -45.10 -39.36 -29.62
N ALA A 4 -44.77 -39.49 -28.33
CA ALA A 4 -44.57 -38.36 -27.44
C ALA A 4 -43.19 -37.73 -27.70
N PHE A 5 -43.13 -36.44 -28.01
CA PHE A 5 -41.93 -35.63 -28.04
C PHE A 5 -41.68 -35.04 -26.63
N VAL A 6 -40.58 -35.47 -26.02
CA VAL A 6 -40.12 -34.87 -24.77
C VAL A 6 -39.23 -33.65 -25.11
N PHE A 7 -39.71 -32.44 -24.80
CA PHE A 7 -38.90 -31.24 -24.87
C PHE A 7 -38.04 -31.15 -23.60
N GLY A 8 -36.72 -31.33 -23.76
CA GLY A 8 -35.77 -31.08 -22.70
C GLY A 8 -35.56 -29.59 -22.54
N LEU A 9 -35.95 -29.03 -21.38
CA LEU A 9 -35.56 -27.69 -20.94
C LEU A 9 -34.08 -27.68 -20.55
N ILE A 10 -33.23 -27.06 -21.36
CA ILE A 10 -31.85 -26.73 -20.99
C ILE A 10 -31.91 -25.51 -20.11
N GLY A 11 -31.83 -25.70 -18.80
CA GLY A 11 -31.69 -24.64 -17.84
C GLY A 11 -30.30 -24.04 -17.96
N LEU A 12 -30.17 -22.81 -18.50
CA LEU A 12 -28.95 -21.99 -18.34
C LEU A 12 -28.82 -21.62 -16.88
N GLY A 13 -28.02 -22.34 -16.13
CA GLY A 13 -27.58 -21.94 -14.79
C GLY A 13 -26.70 -20.72 -14.88
N LEU A 14 -27.24 -19.56 -14.56
CA LEU A 14 -26.43 -18.37 -14.27
C LEU A 14 -25.63 -18.66 -13.01
N SER A 15 -24.35 -19.02 -13.17
CA SER A 15 -23.40 -19.09 -12.08
C SER A 15 -23.10 -17.65 -11.60
N VAL A 16 -23.85 -17.18 -10.63
CA VAL A 16 -23.51 -16.01 -9.83
C VAL A 16 -22.28 -16.38 -9.00
N ASN A 17 -21.10 -15.98 -9.48
CA ASN A 17 -19.90 -16.03 -8.65
C ASN A 17 -20.16 -15.15 -7.42
N PRO A 18 -20.12 -15.71 -6.19
CA PRO A 18 -20.27 -14.88 -5.00
C PRO A 18 -19.10 -13.91 -4.97
N SER A 19 -19.37 -12.61 -5.11
CA SER A 19 -18.46 -11.56 -4.72
C SER A 19 -18.08 -11.86 -3.26
N TYR A 20 -16.83 -12.19 -3.01
CA TYR A 20 -16.35 -12.37 -1.65
C TYR A 20 -16.51 -11.05 -0.90
N ALA A 21 -17.60 -10.91 -0.18
CA ALA A 21 -17.74 -9.92 0.87
C ALA A 21 -16.80 -10.36 2.00
N SER A 22 -15.53 -9.99 1.90
CA SER A 22 -14.58 -10.26 2.96
C SER A 22 -14.77 -9.19 4.03
N ASN A 23 -15.52 -9.48 5.09
CA ASN A 23 -15.57 -8.66 6.30
C ASN A 23 -14.22 -8.66 7.02
N LEU A 24 -13.12 -8.53 6.26
CA LEU A 24 -11.77 -8.58 6.77
C LEU A 24 -11.42 -7.23 7.39
N LYS A 25 -11.11 -7.23 8.67
CA LYS A 25 -10.65 -6.05 9.39
C LYS A 25 -9.18 -5.81 9.12
N ILE A 26 -8.85 -4.62 8.62
CA ILE A 26 -7.48 -4.17 8.33
C ILE A 26 -7.28 -2.74 8.81
N GLY A 27 -6.08 -2.20 8.65
CA GLY A 27 -5.75 -0.81 8.98
C GLY A 27 -5.65 0.08 7.76
N SER A 28 -5.67 1.38 8.02
CA SER A 28 -5.37 2.41 7.03
C SER A 28 -4.06 3.13 7.39
N TRP A 29 -3.26 3.46 6.38
CA TRP A 29 -2.15 4.43 6.52
C TRP A 29 -2.65 5.87 6.60
N GLY A 30 -3.96 6.07 6.58
CA GLY A 30 -4.60 7.38 6.53
C GLY A 30 -5.03 7.79 5.13
N GLY A 31 -5.45 9.06 4.98
CA GLY A 31 -5.80 9.65 3.70
C GLY A 31 -7.30 9.69 3.40
N ASN A 32 -7.63 9.99 2.14
CA ASN A 32 -8.99 10.29 1.74
C ASN A 32 -9.84 9.03 1.57
N VAL A 33 -11.10 9.12 2.00
CA VAL A 33 -12.18 8.21 1.63
C VAL A 33 -13.05 8.89 0.59
N ARG A 34 -13.38 8.18 -0.49
CA ARG A 34 -14.09 8.72 -1.65
C ARG A 34 -15.44 8.05 -1.85
N SER A 35 -16.31 8.69 -2.64
CA SER A 35 -17.63 8.16 -2.98
C SER A 35 -17.59 7.02 -4.01
N GLY A 36 -16.46 6.81 -4.69
CA GLY A 36 -16.26 5.75 -5.68
C GLY A 36 -14.79 5.36 -5.83
N PRO A 37 -14.48 4.30 -6.61
CA PRO A 37 -13.17 3.65 -6.68
C PRO A 37 -12.21 4.31 -7.68
N SER A 38 -12.05 5.64 -7.62
CA SER A 38 -11.09 6.42 -8.42
C SER A 38 -10.74 7.72 -7.69
N THR A 39 -9.66 8.36 -8.08
CA THR A 39 -9.28 9.70 -7.59
C THR A 39 -10.23 10.80 -8.06
N ASP A 40 -11.04 10.55 -9.09
CA ASP A 40 -11.98 11.51 -9.68
C ASP A 40 -13.27 11.63 -8.84
N TYR A 41 -13.56 10.62 -8.02
CA TYR A 41 -14.71 10.68 -7.14
C TYR A 41 -14.53 11.63 -5.96
N THR A 42 -15.62 12.21 -5.53
CA THR A 42 -15.67 13.19 -4.44
C THR A 42 -15.12 12.58 -3.14
N ARG A 43 -14.30 13.36 -2.42
CA ARG A 43 -13.89 13.04 -1.06
C ARG A 43 -15.09 13.17 -0.12
N ILE A 44 -15.44 12.08 0.57
CA ILE A 44 -16.54 12.01 1.55
C ILE A 44 -16.06 11.83 2.98
N GLY A 45 -14.77 11.64 3.18
CA GLY A 45 -14.17 11.49 4.49
C GLY A 45 -12.66 11.38 4.44
N SER A 46 -12.05 11.17 5.60
CA SER A 46 -10.62 10.87 5.74
C SER A 46 -10.40 9.97 6.93
N LEU A 47 -9.35 9.18 6.86
CA LEU A 47 -8.85 8.32 7.92
C LEU A 47 -7.49 8.83 8.39
N ARG A 48 -7.12 8.45 9.60
CA ARG A 48 -5.78 8.63 10.16
C ARG A 48 -5.01 7.32 10.05
N GLU A 49 -3.71 7.41 10.15
CA GLU A 49 -2.86 6.24 10.28
C GLU A 49 -3.27 5.40 11.49
N GLY A 50 -3.41 4.09 11.26
CA GLY A 50 -3.84 3.13 12.27
C GLY A 50 -5.36 3.03 12.44
N ASP A 51 -6.16 3.86 11.77
CA ASP A 51 -7.62 3.73 11.83
C ASP A 51 -8.05 2.36 11.26
N PRO A 52 -8.86 1.60 12.00
CA PRO A 52 -9.36 0.32 11.51
C PRO A 52 -10.46 0.51 10.47
N VAL A 53 -10.43 -0.33 9.45
CA VAL A 53 -11.48 -0.42 8.43
C VAL A 53 -11.86 -1.89 8.20
N VAL A 54 -13.07 -2.11 7.68
CA VAL A 54 -13.53 -3.42 7.24
C VAL A 54 -13.60 -3.41 5.72
N LEU A 55 -12.92 -4.33 5.07
CA LEU A 55 -13.03 -4.53 3.62
C LEU A 55 -14.38 -5.16 3.31
N LEU A 56 -15.16 -4.49 2.46
CA LEU A 56 -16.46 -4.97 1.99
C LEU A 56 -16.35 -5.59 0.59
N GLU A 57 -15.57 -4.95 -0.29
CA GLU A 57 -15.43 -5.36 -1.68
C GLU A 57 -14.07 -4.94 -2.21
N LYS A 58 -13.49 -5.75 -3.08
CA LYS A 58 -12.27 -5.45 -3.83
C LYS A 58 -12.60 -5.13 -5.28
N ILE A 59 -12.25 -3.92 -5.73
CA ILE A 59 -12.43 -3.47 -7.10
C ILE A 59 -11.08 -3.54 -7.80
N LYS A 60 -10.95 -4.41 -8.79
CA LYS A 60 -9.71 -4.58 -9.56
C LYS A 60 -9.39 -3.31 -10.33
N SER A 61 -8.15 -2.86 -10.25
CA SER A 61 -7.60 -1.79 -11.07
C SER A 61 -6.80 -2.40 -12.22
N SER A 62 -7.15 -2.07 -13.46
CA SER A 62 -6.43 -2.55 -14.64
C SER A 62 -4.98 -2.10 -14.61
N GLY A 63 -4.05 -3.03 -14.86
CA GLY A 63 -2.61 -2.74 -14.92
C GLY A 63 -1.92 -2.49 -13.58
N SER A 64 -2.60 -2.65 -12.44
CA SER A 64 -2.05 -2.42 -11.12
C SER A 64 -2.11 -3.65 -10.22
N LYS A 65 -1.08 -3.82 -9.38
CA LYS A 65 -1.10 -4.80 -8.28
C LYS A 65 -1.93 -4.31 -7.10
N LEU A 66 -2.16 -3.00 -6.98
CA LEU A 66 -2.97 -2.38 -5.93
C LEU A 66 -4.38 -2.12 -6.45
N ASN A 67 -5.36 -2.35 -5.61
CA ASN A 67 -6.77 -2.27 -5.95
C ASN A 67 -7.48 -1.17 -5.17
N TRP A 68 -8.62 -0.72 -5.63
CA TRP A 68 -9.55 0.02 -4.81
C TRP A 68 -10.36 -0.93 -3.94
N PHE A 69 -10.74 -0.47 -2.76
CA PHE A 69 -11.58 -1.23 -1.84
C PHE A 69 -12.76 -0.39 -1.38
N LYS A 70 -13.94 -0.99 -1.44
CA LYS A 70 -15.09 -0.49 -0.70
C LYS A 70 -14.88 -0.88 0.76
N ILE A 71 -14.95 0.08 1.65
CA ILE A 71 -14.66 -0.09 3.07
C ILE A 71 -15.79 0.42 3.94
N ALA A 72 -15.99 -0.23 5.08
CA ALA A 72 -16.71 0.36 6.21
C ALA A 72 -15.69 0.95 7.20
N TYR A 73 -15.96 2.15 7.70
CA TYR A 73 -15.07 2.88 8.60
C TYR A 73 -15.83 3.73 9.62
N GLY A 74 -15.15 4.11 10.70
CA GLY A 74 -15.75 4.88 11.77
C GLY A 74 -17.02 4.21 12.33
N LYS A 75 -18.10 4.97 12.50
CA LYS A 75 -19.39 4.46 13.01
C LYS A 75 -20.26 3.93 11.85
N GLY A 76 -19.76 2.94 11.08
CA GLY A 76 -20.55 2.30 10.02
C GLY A 76 -20.66 3.10 8.71
N LYS A 77 -19.87 4.16 8.52
CA LYS A 77 -19.78 4.87 7.24
C LYS A 77 -19.16 3.97 6.17
N VAL A 78 -19.62 4.12 4.94
CA VAL A 78 -19.12 3.36 3.78
C VAL A 78 -18.52 4.32 2.76
N GLY A 79 -17.45 3.91 2.12
CA GLY A 79 -16.78 4.64 1.05
C GLY A 79 -15.69 3.81 0.41
N TYR A 80 -14.84 4.45 -0.39
CA TYR A 80 -13.78 3.78 -1.12
C TYR A 80 -12.41 4.34 -0.73
N GLN A 81 -11.46 3.44 -0.56
CA GLN A 81 -10.08 3.80 -0.32
C GLN A 81 -9.15 2.97 -1.22
N TRP A 82 -8.09 3.60 -1.68
CA TRP A 82 -7.11 2.93 -2.52
C TRP A 82 -6.21 1.99 -1.69
N GLY A 83 -5.92 0.81 -2.23
CA GLY A 83 -5.12 -0.20 -1.55
C GLY A 83 -3.71 0.24 -1.18
N GLY A 84 -3.13 1.21 -1.89
CA GLY A 84 -1.83 1.79 -1.56
C GLY A 84 -1.77 2.51 -0.20
N ILE A 85 -2.91 2.78 0.40
CA ILE A 85 -3.04 3.38 1.74
C ILE A 85 -3.81 2.49 2.71
N LEU A 86 -3.90 1.19 2.41
CA LEU A 86 -4.47 0.15 3.26
C LEU A 86 -3.39 -0.87 3.62
N CYS A 87 -3.46 -1.46 4.81
CA CYS A 87 -2.49 -2.44 5.30
C CYS A 87 -3.17 -3.56 6.09
N GLY A 88 -2.71 -4.79 5.93
CA GLY A 88 -3.17 -5.90 6.75
C GLY A 88 -2.64 -5.82 8.19
N PHE A 89 -3.36 -6.31 9.19
CA PHE A 89 -2.87 -6.29 10.58
C PHE A 89 -1.81 -7.36 10.88
N ASP A 90 -1.96 -8.55 10.32
CA ASP A 90 -1.08 -9.69 10.58
C ASP A 90 -0.31 -10.15 9.34
N LYS A 91 -0.89 -9.97 8.18
CA LYS A 91 -0.31 -10.32 6.88
C LYS A 91 -0.76 -9.34 5.80
N GLU A 92 0.02 -9.25 4.74
CA GLU A 92 -0.36 -8.48 3.56
C GLU A 92 -1.68 -9.00 2.96
N VAL A 93 -2.54 -8.07 2.57
CA VAL A 93 -3.81 -8.37 1.90
C VAL A 93 -3.65 -8.12 0.41
N ASN A 94 -4.03 -9.08 -0.41
CA ASN A 94 -3.90 -8.98 -1.87
C ASN A 94 -4.60 -7.72 -2.41
N GLY A 95 -3.79 -6.82 -2.97
CA GLY A 95 -4.24 -5.54 -3.53
C GLY A 95 -4.14 -4.37 -2.56
N SER A 96 -3.66 -4.58 -1.33
CA SER A 96 -3.29 -3.52 -0.38
C SER A 96 -1.77 -3.39 -0.25
N PHE A 97 -1.30 -2.40 0.48
CA PHE A 97 0.12 -2.12 0.67
C PHE A 97 0.61 -2.59 2.04
N GLY A 98 1.25 -3.75 2.04
CA GLY A 98 2.00 -4.26 3.17
C GLY A 98 1.18 -4.59 4.42
N VAL A 99 1.84 -4.55 5.56
CA VAL A 99 1.27 -4.87 6.88
C VAL A 99 1.36 -3.65 7.77
N CYS A 100 0.25 -3.31 8.46
CA CYS A 100 0.21 -2.22 9.43
C CYS A 100 1.17 -2.50 10.58
N GLU A 101 1.87 -1.49 11.05
CA GLU A 101 2.65 -1.65 12.28
C GLU A 101 1.72 -1.83 13.49
N LYS A 102 1.96 -2.88 14.25
CA LYS A 102 1.46 -2.96 15.63
C LYS A 102 2.32 -2.02 16.47
N ASP A 103 1.72 -1.15 17.25
CA ASP A 103 2.28 -0.02 18.01
C ASP A 103 3.56 -0.28 18.86
N ASN A 104 4.17 -1.46 18.81
CA ASN A 104 5.26 -1.87 19.70
C ASN A 104 6.58 -2.24 18.98
N ARG A 105 6.79 -1.95 17.70
CA ARG A 105 8.05 -2.32 17.05
C ARG A 105 8.72 -1.11 16.41
N SER A 106 9.86 -0.76 16.96
CA SER A 106 10.77 0.29 16.51
C SER A 106 11.53 -0.01 15.20
N SER A 107 11.16 -1.05 14.47
CA SER A 107 11.80 -1.40 13.21
C SER A 107 10.83 -1.25 12.05
N PRO A 108 11.16 -0.42 11.06
CA PRO A 108 10.39 -0.33 9.83
C PRO A 108 10.40 -1.68 9.12
N ARG A 109 9.25 -2.14 8.67
CA ARG A 109 9.16 -3.39 7.93
C ARG A 109 9.60 -3.20 6.48
N ARG A 110 10.38 -4.14 5.99
CA ARG A 110 10.77 -4.18 4.58
C ARG A 110 9.55 -4.56 3.75
N TYR A 111 9.14 -3.66 2.88
CA TYR A 111 8.14 -3.92 1.85
C TYR A 111 8.84 -4.35 0.56
N ARG A 112 8.19 -5.22 -0.21
CA ARG A 112 8.67 -5.51 -1.56
C ARG A 112 8.48 -4.26 -2.43
N CYS A 113 9.35 -4.08 -3.42
CA CYS A 113 9.10 -3.12 -4.49
C CYS A 113 7.82 -3.54 -5.21
N ILE A 114 6.79 -2.78 -5.02
CA ILE A 114 5.51 -2.92 -5.73
C ILE A 114 5.40 -1.73 -6.66
N ASP A 115 4.36 -1.68 -7.44
CA ASP A 115 4.13 -0.60 -8.40
C ASP A 115 4.21 0.78 -7.72
N GLN A 116 5.40 1.38 -7.79
CA GLN A 116 5.75 2.64 -7.13
C GLN A 116 4.96 3.81 -7.71
N ASN A 117 4.60 3.73 -8.98
CA ASN A 117 3.85 4.78 -9.69
C ASN A 117 2.47 5.04 -9.07
N GLN A 118 2.02 4.16 -8.16
CA GLN A 118 0.75 4.29 -7.47
C GLN A 118 0.89 4.78 -6.02
N LEU A 119 2.12 4.91 -5.54
CA LEU A 119 2.39 5.44 -4.22
C LEU A 119 2.41 6.97 -4.26
N ARG A 120 2.01 7.59 -3.17
CA ARG A 120 2.12 9.04 -2.95
C ARG A 120 2.18 9.34 -1.48
N SER A 121 2.81 10.42 -1.13
CA SER A 121 2.77 10.97 0.22
C SER A 121 1.38 11.49 0.56
N LEU A 122 1.06 11.46 1.85
CA LEU A 122 -0.20 11.99 2.38
C LEU A 122 0.14 13.02 3.45
N GLY A 123 -0.73 13.99 3.66
CA GLY A 123 -0.57 14.94 4.74
C GLY A 123 -0.63 14.24 6.10
N ALA A 124 0.32 14.52 6.97
CA ALA A 124 0.37 14.02 8.33
C ALA A 124 0.60 15.17 9.32
N LYS A 125 0.12 15.01 10.57
CA LYS A 125 0.21 16.06 11.61
C LYS A 125 1.47 15.96 12.47
N ARG A 126 2.18 14.84 12.46
CA ARG A 126 3.37 14.59 13.26
C ARG A 126 4.50 14.16 12.34
N ASP A 127 5.61 14.83 12.49
CA ASP A 127 6.90 14.45 11.92
C ASP A 127 7.51 13.26 12.66
N THR A 128 8.40 12.60 11.99
CA THR A 128 9.23 11.50 12.50
C THR A 128 10.57 11.50 11.77
N LYS A 129 11.43 10.54 12.09
CA LYS A 129 12.74 10.39 11.45
C LYS A 129 12.95 8.96 10.95
N ILE A 130 13.62 8.83 9.82
CA ILE A 130 14.18 7.56 9.37
C ILE A 130 15.70 7.72 9.31
N THR A 131 16.42 6.78 9.92
CA THR A 131 17.88 6.66 9.74
C THR A 131 18.18 5.44 8.89
N PHE A 132 18.80 5.67 7.75
CA PHE A 132 19.29 4.61 6.88
C PHE A 132 20.76 4.30 7.26
N PHE A 133 21.08 3.03 7.40
CA PHE A 133 22.44 2.53 7.60
C PHE A 133 22.81 1.63 6.44
N VAL A 134 23.97 1.82 5.83
CA VAL A 134 24.51 0.93 4.81
C VAL A 134 25.55 0.02 5.42
N GLY A 135 25.37 -1.28 5.26
CA GLY A 135 26.36 -2.26 5.76
C GLY A 135 27.74 -2.07 5.11
N GLN A 136 28.80 -2.43 5.84
CA GLN A 136 30.21 -2.23 5.42
C GLN A 136 30.57 -2.90 4.09
N THR A 137 29.89 -3.98 3.72
CA THR A 137 30.10 -4.72 2.47
C THR A 137 29.00 -4.56 1.45
N ALA A 138 28.05 -3.65 1.73
CA ALA A 138 26.91 -3.42 0.86
C ALA A 138 27.30 -2.59 -0.37
N LYS A 139 26.48 -2.67 -1.41
CA LYS A 139 26.56 -1.77 -2.57
C LYS A 139 26.03 -0.39 -2.23
N ASP A 140 26.24 0.57 -3.11
CA ASP A 140 25.62 1.89 -3.00
C ASP A 140 24.13 1.83 -3.24
N PHE A 141 23.42 2.78 -2.64
CA PHE A 141 21.98 2.94 -2.74
C PHE A 141 21.61 4.39 -3.04
N ASN A 142 20.60 4.57 -3.86
CA ASN A 142 19.92 5.85 -4.01
C ASN A 142 18.59 5.81 -3.26
N VAL A 143 18.29 6.89 -2.54
CA VAL A 143 17.08 7.04 -1.74
C VAL A 143 16.23 8.16 -2.34
N TYR A 144 14.98 7.85 -2.64
CA TYR A 144 14.00 8.77 -3.20
C TYR A 144 12.79 8.85 -2.29
N TRP A 145 12.25 10.05 -2.15
CA TRP A 145 10.95 10.27 -1.56
C TRP A 145 9.88 10.28 -2.65
N ILE A 146 8.74 9.64 -2.41
CA ILE A 146 7.58 9.75 -3.30
C ILE A 146 6.71 10.90 -2.82
N ASP A 147 6.59 11.92 -3.63
CA ASP A 147 5.89 13.16 -3.31
C ASP A 147 4.36 13.00 -3.29
N TYR A 148 3.64 14.09 -3.06
CA TYR A 148 2.18 14.12 -2.99
C TYR A 148 1.49 13.83 -4.34
N ASN A 149 2.22 13.98 -5.44
CA ASN A 149 1.74 13.68 -6.79
C ASN A 149 2.11 12.25 -7.24
N GLY A 150 2.96 11.56 -6.48
CA GLY A 150 3.45 10.23 -6.77
C GLY A 150 4.76 10.21 -7.55
N ASN A 151 5.45 11.36 -7.67
CA ASN A 151 6.72 11.44 -8.35
C ASN A 151 7.87 11.11 -7.38
N GLU A 152 8.91 10.45 -7.90
CA GLU A 152 10.12 10.17 -7.15
C GLU A 152 11.03 11.40 -7.13
N GLN A 153 11.36 11.86 -5.93
CA GLN A 153 12.27 12.97 -5.68
C GLN A 153 13.56 12.39 -5.09
N PHE A 154 14.67 12.53 -5.82
CA PHE A 154 15.98 12.11 -5.33
C PHE A 154 16.38 12.91 -4.08
N TYR A 155 16.82 12.20 -3.05
CA TYR A 155 17.26 12.82 -1.80
C TYR A 155 18.72 12.57 -1.51
N GLN A 156 19.17 11.31 -1.53
CA GLN A 156 20.50 10.97 -1.09
C GLN A 156 21.05 9.70 -1.73
N ARG A 157 22.34 9.73 -2.10
CA ARG A 157 23.13 8.55 -2.38
C ARG A 157 23.86 8.12 -1.12
N LEU A 158 23.80 6.84 -0.79
CA LEU A 158 24.40 6.23 0.37
C LEU A 158 25.39 5.15 -0.05
N SER A 159 26.66 5.30 0.37
CA SER A 159 27.71 4.31 0.10
C SER A 159 27.94 3.42 1.32
N SER A 160 28.72 2.35 1.12
CA SER A 160 29.10 1.40 2.16
C SER A 160 29.57 2.09 3.44
N GLY A 161 29.05 1.67 4.57
CA GLY A 161 29.34 2.21 5.90
C GLY A 161 28.70 3.55 6.24
N MET A 162 28.03 4.19 5.31
CA MET A 162 27.34 5.47 5.57
C MET A 162 26.06 5.29 6.38
N SER A 163 25.73 6.35 7.15
CA SER A 163 24.41 6.53 7.74
C SER A 163 23.85 7.90 7.37
N TRP A 164 22.54 8.00 7.22
CA TRP A 164 21.86 9.23 6.92
C TRP A 164 20.48 9.25 7.59
N THR A 165 20.17 10.36 8.26
CA THR A 165 18.88 10.58 8.93
C THR A 165 18.10 11.67 8.22
N VAL A 166 16.83 11.42 7.96
CA VAL A 166 15.93 12.36 7.32
C VAL A 166 14.67 12.57 8.17
N ASP A 167 14.24 13.81 8.26
CA ASP A 167 12.94 14.15 8.79
C ASP A 167 11.86 13.79 7.78
N THR A 168 10.80 13.16 8.23
CA THR A 168 9.73 12.64 7.38
C THR A 168 8.41 12.55 8.13
N TYR A 169 7.40 11.98 7.50
CA TYR A 169 6.11 11.70 8.12
C TYR A 169 5.76 10.23 7.98
N PRO A 170 4.97 9.65 8.90
CA PRO A 170 4.60 8.23 8.85
C PRO A 170 3.94 7.79 7.54
N SER A 171 3.25 8.72 6.85
CA SER A 171 2.57 8.45 5.57
C SER A 171 3.48 8.57 4.35
N HIS A 172 4.70 9.09 4.51
CA HIS A 172 5.60 9.33 3.38
C HIS A 172 6.33 8.06 2.97
N PRO A 173 6.15 7.57 1.73
CA PRO A 173 6.91 6.45 1.20
C PRO A 173 8.27 6.92 0.69
N TRP A 174 9.28 6.10 0.97
CA TRP A 174 10.65 6.23 0.52
C TRP A 174 11.03 5.01 -0.29
N VAL A 175 11.53 5.19 -1.50
CA VAL A 175 12.04 4.10 -2.33
C VAL A 175 13.55 4.07 -2.25
N VAL A 176 14.09 2.89 -2.06
CA VAL A 176 15.54 2.67 -2.03
C VAL A 176 15.90 1.80 -3.22
N TYR A 177 16.80 2.30 -4.05
CA TYR A 177 17.35 1.60 -5.18
C TYR A 177 18.78 1.14 -4.87
N LYS A 178 19.10 -0.10 -5.20
CA LYS A 178 20.44 -0.63 -5.17
C LYS A 178 21.14 -0.35 -6.50
N LEU A 179 22.34 0.19 -6.43
CA LEU A 179 23.13 0.51 -7.62
C LEU A 179 23.92 -0.70 -8.09
N SER A 180 23.93 -0.92 -9.40
CA SER A 180 24.86 -1.86 -10.06
C SER A 180 26.19 -1.17 -10.36
N LYS A 181 27.23 -1.96 -10.64
CA LYS A 181 28.53 -1.41 -11.06
C LYS A 181 28.45 -0.61 -12.37
N SER A 182 27.49 -0.91 -13.22
CA SER A 182 27.22 -0.18 -14.48
C SER A 182 26.36 1.06 -14.31
N GLY A 183 26.01 1.44 -13.08
CA GLY A 183 25.17 2.61 -12.79
C GLY A 183 23.66 2.37 -12.87
N GLY A 184 23.23 1.16 -13.25
CA GLY A 184 21.79 0.82 -13.28
C GLY A 184 21.21 0.72 -11.87
N GLU A 185 19.94 1.09 -11.73
CA GLU A 185 19.18 1.05 -10.49
C GLU A 185 18.22 -0.15 -10.47
N THR A 186 18.19 -0.84 -9.34
CA THR A 186 17.21 -1.90 -9.09
C THR A 186 16.53 -1.62 -7.76
N CYS A 187 15.19 -1.56 -7.76
CA CYS A 187 14.46 -1.32 -6.54
C CYS A 187 14.79 -2.40 -5.48
N HIS A 188 15.24 -1.93 -4.34
CA HIS A 188 15.61 -2.77 -3.20
C HIS A 188 14.48 -2.87 -2.18
N SER A 189 13.86 -1.75 -1.85
CA SER A 189 12.78 -1.71 -0.85
C SER A 189 11.99 -0.41 -0.93
N VAL A 190 10.76 -0.47 -0.44
CA VAL A 190 9.97 0.71 -0.10
C VAL A 190 9.86 0.78 1.42
N VAL A 191 10.10 1.95 1.98
CA VAL A 191 10.09 2.21 3.43
C VAL A 191 9.09 3.30 3.72
N ARG A 192 8.41 3.23 4.84
CA ARG A 192 7.62 4.36 5.38
C ARG A 192 8.13 4.72 6.77
N GLY A 193 8.03 5.98 7.12
CA GLY A 193 8.24 6.43 8.48
C GLY A 193 7.25 5.76 9.43
N THR A 194 7.70 5.55 10.66
CA THR A 194 6.84 5.08 11.76
C THR A 194 6.45 6.25 12.64
N LYS A 195 5.51 6.07 13.57
CA LYS A 195 5.12 7.12 14.54
C LYS A 195 6.27 7.54 15.47
N ARG A 196 7.33 6.73 15.54
CA ARG A 196 8.56 6.99 16.30
C ARG A 196 9.75 6.97 15.34
N PRO A 197 10.88 7.61 15.68
CA PRO A 197 12.10 7.49 14.91
C PRO A 197 12.47 6.03 14.66
N SER A 198 12.82 5.71 13.44
CA SER A 198 13.07 4.34 12.99
C SER A 198 14.41 4.22 12.29
N GLN A 199 14.96 3.00 12.24
CA GLN A 199 16.25 2.71 11.63
C GLN A 199 16.09 1.63 10.56
N TRP A 200 16.82 1.76 9.46
CA TRP A 200 16.75 0.88 8.33
C TRP A 200 18.14 0.43 7.88
N LEU A 201 18.42 -0.86 7.94
CA LEU A 201 19.70 -1.43 7.51
C LEU A 201 19.62 -1.89 6.05
N LEU A 202 20.44 -1.28 5.18
CA LEU A 202 20.63 -1.63 3.77
C LEU A 202 21.81 -2.60 3.63
N ARG A 203 21.57 -3.73 2.93
CA ARG A 203 22.54 -4.82 2.74
C ARG A 203 22.68 -5.25 1.28
#